data_0140a85b38f6b8b98b350ecbc6071a24
#
_entry.id   0140a85b38f6b8b98b350ecbc6071a24
#
_cell.length_a   1.000
_cell.length_b   1.000
_cell.length_c   1.000
_cell.angle_alpha   90.00
_cell.angle_beta   90.00
_cell.angle_gamma   90.00
#
_symmetry.space_group_name_H-M   'P 1'
#
loop_
_entity.id
_entity.type
_entity.pdbx_description
1 polymer ?
#
loop_
_entity_poly.entity_id
_entity_poly.type
_entity_poly.pdbx_seq_one_letter_code
_entity_poly.pdbx_strand_id
1 'polypeptide(L)'
;MKRICLIVLFTVAACYLSACAFLFFKQRSLLYFPTPGSTVSDPAISSLTTDGETLRILTRTADTQEAVIYFGGNSEDVSSNFHTFSTLLPKQNLYFVNYRGYGGSTGSPSESALFSDSLAVYDLV
;
A
#
# COMPACT_ATOMS: atom_id res chain seq x y z
N MET A 1 18.55 36.95 -33.87
CA MET A 1 18.39 36.88 -32.40
C MET A 1 16.96 36.49 -31.99
N LYS A 2 15.90 37.25 -32.32
CA LYS A 2 14.52 36.97 -31.89
C LYS A 2 14.02 35.54 -32.23
N ARG A 3 14.31 35.00 -33.43
CA ARG A 3 13.92 33.64 -33.84
C ARG A 3 14.60 32.56 -33.00
N ILE A 4 15.87 32.75 -32.67
CA ILE A 4 16.63 31.79 -31.83
C ILE A 4 16.06 31.78 -30.41
N CYS A 5 15.80 32.97 -29.85
CA CYS A 5 15.16 33.07 -28.51
C CYS A 5 13.79 32.39 -28.47
N LEU A 6 12.99 32.53 -29.54
CA LEU A 6 11.70 31.84 -29.63
C LEU A 6 11.85 30.32 -29.73
N ILE A 7 12.79 29.83 -30.52
CA ILE A 7 13.06 28.38 -30.63
C ILE A 7 13.49 27.83 -29.26
N VAL A 8 14.43 28.48 -28.60
CA VAL A 8 14.88 28.07 -27.24
C VAL A 8 13.73 28.06 -26.27
N LEU A 9 12.90 29.11 -26.24
CA LEU A 9 11.73 29.17 -25.35
C LEU A 9 10.74 28.03 -25.62
N PHE A 10 10.43 27.76 -26.89
CA PHE A 10 9.55 26.65 -27.26
C PHE A 10 10.13 25.27 -26.88
N THR A 11 11.44 25.08 -27.07
CA THR A 11 12.10 23.84 -26.70
C THR A 11 12.05 23.62 -25.18
N VAL A 12 12.35 24.64 -24.38
CA VAL A 12 12.26 24.58 -22.91
C VAL A 12 10.83 24.30 -22.46
N ALA A 13 9.85 24.97 -23.02
CA ALA A 13 8.45 24.76 -22.70
C ALA A 13 8.00 23.32 -23.07
N ALA A 14 8.41 22.81 -24.23
CA ALA A 14 8.09 21.46 -24.66
C ALA A 14 8.73 20.40 -23.75
N CYS A 15 10.00 20.58 -23.36
CA CYS A 15 10.66 19.70 -22.41
C CYS A 15 9.97 19.71 -21.02
N TYR A 16 9.61 20.88 -20.53
CA TYR A 16 8.89 21.01 -19.26
C TYR A 16 7.53 20.30 -19.28
N LEU A 17 6.72 20.55 -20.31
CA LEU A 17 5.42 19.91 -20.47
C LEU A 17 5.52 18.40 -20.62
N SER A 18 6.54 17.93 -21.35
CA SER A 18 6.81 16.49 -21.49
C SER A 18 7.20 15.85 -20.15
N ALA A 19 8.02 16.52 -19.35
CA ALA A 19 8.38 16.06 -18.01
C ALA A 19 7.15 16.01 -17.08
N CYS A 20 6.31 17.06 -17.10
CA CYS A 20 5.07 17.08 -16.33
C CYS A 20 4.12 15.95 -16.75
N ALA A 21 3.93 15.74 -18.05
CA ALA A 21 3.11 14.65 -18.55
C ALA A 21 3.67 13.28 -18.15
N PHE A 22 4.98 13.07 -18.27
CA PHE A 22 5.64 11.85 -17.82
C PHE A 22 5.38 11.57 -16.33
N LEU A 23 5.61 12.57 -15.46
CA LEU A 23 5.37 12.45 -14.03
C LEU A 23 3.90 12.18 -13.72
N PHE A 24 2.98 12.85 -14.40
CA PHE A 24 1.54 12.64 -14.24
C PHE A 24 1.11 11.19 -14.56
N PHE A 25 1.59 10.63 -15.66
CA PHE A 25 1.23 9.26 -16.05
C PHE A 25 1.98 8.20 -15.23
N LYS A 26 3.17 8.52 -14.72
CA LYS A 26 4.02 7.59 -13.96
C LYS A 26 3.93 7.75 -12.44
N GLN A 27 3.19 8.73 -11.93
CA GLN A 27 3.14 9.03 -10.49
C GLN A 27 2.86 7.81 -9.61
N ARG A 28 1.91 6.95 -9.99
CA ARG A 28 1.61 5.75 -9.21
C ARG A 28 2.78 4.78 -9.13
N SER A 29 3.45 4.49 -10.24
CA SER A 29 4.61 3.60 -10.26
C SER A 29 5.85 4.19 -9.60
N LEU A 30 5.87 5.52 -9.39
CA LEU A 30 6.95 6.21 -8.66
C LEU A 30 6.64 6.32 -7.16
N LEU A 31 5.37 6.23 -6.77
CA LEU A 31 4.94 6.34 -5.38
C LEU A 31 4.78 4.98 -4.70
N TYR A 32 4.20 4.00 -5.40
CA TYR A 32 3.88 2.71 -4.83
C TYR A 32 4.83 1.64 -5.34
N PHE A 33 5.35 0.84 -4.43
CA PHE A 33 6.25 -0.28 -4.72
C PHE A 33 5.64 -1.59 -4.20
N PRO A 34 4.61 -2.12 -4.89
CA PRO A 34 3.94 -3.35 -4.48
C PRO A 34 4.92 -4.50 -4.32
N THR A 35 4.75 -5.28 -3.26
CA THR A 35 5.56 -6.46 -2.97
C THR A 35 4.79 -7.74 -3.25
N PRO A 36 5.43 -8.78 -3.81
CA PRO A 36 4.80 -10.08 -3.93
C PRO A 36 4.46 -10.64 -2.53
N GLY A 37 3.39 -11.39 -2.44
CA GLY A 37 3.06 -12.08 -1.19
C GLY A 37 4.00 -13.22 -0.90
N SER A 38 4.22 -13.49 0.39
CA SER A 38 4.87 -14.72 0.82
C SER A 38 4.07 -15.93 0.32
N THR A 39 4.77 -16.90 -0.24
CA THR A 39 4.18 -18.19 -0.65
C THR A 39 3.93 -19.13 0.54
N VAL A 40 4.42 -18.78 1.72
CA VAL A 40 4.23 -19.56 2.93
C VAL A 40 2.78 -19.44 3.39
N SER A 41 2.12 -20.59 3.52
CA SER A 41 0.80 -20.67 4.16
C SER A 41 0.98 -20.46 5.65
N ASP A 42 0.48 -19.34 6.17
CA ASP A 42 0.48 -19.03 7.59
C ASP A 42 -0.98 -19.13 8.09
N PRO A 43 -1.27 -19.93 9.14
CA PRO A 43 -2.62 -20.03 9.70
C PRO A 43 -3.14 -18.71 10.28
N ALA A 44 -2.27 -17.76 10.53
CA ALA A 44 -2.66 -16.41 10.94
C ALA A 44 -3.25 -15.56 9.80
N ILE A 45 -3.20 -16.04 8.55
CA ILE A 45 -3.72 -15.27 7.41
C ILE A 45 -5.23 -15.38 7.35
N SER A 46 -5.87 -14.21 7.40
CA SER A 46 -7.27 -14.00 7.08
C SER A 46 -7.39 -13.11 5.83
N SER A 47 -8.60 -12.96 5.32
CA SER A 47 -8.87 -12.09 4.18
C SER A 47 -10.11 -11.24 4.42
N LEU A 48 -10.06 -10.00 3.98
CA LEU A 48 -11.20 -9.09 3.91
C LEU A 48 -11.44 -8.72 2.46
N THR A 49 -12.65 -8.95 1.97
CA THR A 49 -13.05 -8.51 0.63
C THR A 49 -13.75 -7.15 0.73
N THR A 50 -13.22 -6.16 0.02
CA THR A 50 -13.76 -4.81 -0.04
C THR A 50 -13.61 -4.26 -1.46
N ASP A 51 -14.65 -3.60 -1.99
CA ASP A 51 -14.68 -3.04 -3.36
C ASP A 51 -14.24 -4.04 -4.45
N GLY A 52 -14.57 -5.32 -4.30
CA GLY A 52 -14.23 -6.38 -5.26
C GLY A 52 -12.78 -6.87 -5.18
N GLU A 53 -11.97 -6.33 -4.28
CA GLU A 53 -10.59 -6.74 -4.04
C GLU A 53 -10.45 -7.48 -2.71
N THR A 54 -9.44 -8.31 -2.58
CA THR A 54 -9.18 -9.10 -1.37
C THR A 54 -7.89 -8.62 -0.70
N LEU A 55 -8.04 -8.11 0.52
CA LEU A 55 -6.92 -7.76 1.37
C LEU A 55 -6.47 -8.99 2.17
N ARG A 56 -5.17 -9.20 2.20
CA ARG A 56 -4.53 -10.22 3.02
C ARG A 56 -4.13 -9.60 4.36
N ILE A 57 -4.70 -10.15 5.45
CA ILE A 57 -4.51 -9.66 6.81
C ILE A 57 -3.95 -10.81 7.65
N LEU A 58 -2.83 -10.59 8.34
CA LEU A 58 -2.38 -11.51 9.35
C LEU A 58 -3.01 -11.13 10.68
N THR A 59 -3.66 -12.09 11.33
CA THR A 59 -4.41 -11.87 12.56
C THR A 59 -3.92 -12.77 13.68
N ARG A 60 -3.89 -12.23 14.89
CA ARG A 60 -3.77 -13.01 16.11
C ARG A 60 -4.78 -12.46 17.11
N THR A 61 -5.59 -13.35 17.67
CA THR A 61 -6.56 -13.01 18.71
C THR A 61 -6.00 -13.29 20.11
N ALA A 62 -6.35 -12.46 21.07
CA ALA A 62 -6.09 -12.60 22.49
C ALA A 62 -7.39 -12.39 23.27
N ASP A 63 -7.41 -12.77 24.54
CA ASP A 63 -8.58 -12.55 25.41
C ASP A 63 -8.58 -11.10 25.94
N THR A 64 -8.89 -10.16 25.05
CA THR A 64 -8.90 -8.72 25.32
C THR A 64 -9.78 -7.97 24.34
N GLN A 65 -10.21 -6.76 24.71
CA GLN A 65 -10.86 -5.82 23.80
C GLN A 65 -9.86 -4.86 23.14
N GLU A 66 -8.59 -4.93 23.51
CA GLU A 66 -7.56 -4.10 22.90
C GLU A 66 -7.10 -4.70 21.56
N ALA A 67 -7.02 -3.87 20.53
CA ALA A 67 -6.57 -4.25 19.20
C ALA A 67 -5.49 -3.30 18.69
N VAL A 68 -4.53 -3.85 17.96
CA VAL A 68 -3.52 -3.11 17.21
C VAL A 68 -3.71 -3.41 15.74
N ILE A 69 -4.00 -2.37 14.96
CA ILE A 69 -4.04 -2.44 13.50
C ILE A 69 -2.70 -1.87 13.01
N TYR A 70 -1.96 -2.67 12.26
CA TYR A 70 -0.69 -2.29 11.66
C TYR A 70 -0.83 -2.22 10.15
N PHE A 71 -0.56 -1.05 9.59
CA PHE A 71 -0.45 -0.83 8.16
C PHE A 71 1.03 -0.73 7.80
N GLY A 72 1.47 -1.58 6.88
CA GLY A 72 2.87 -1.65 6.48
C GLY A 72 3.40 -0.39 5.82
N GLY A 73 4.71 -0.29 5.73
CA GLY A 73 5.41 0.74 4.96
C GLY A 73 5.35 0.47 3.45
N ASN A 74 5.84 1.44 2.68
CA ASN A 74 6.02 1.24 1.24
C ASN A 74 7.10 0.15 1.00
N SER A 75 6.85 -0.75 0.06
CA SER A 75 7.69 -1.94 -0.20
C SER A 75 7.70 -2.99 0.93
N GLU A 76 6.76 -2.97 1.85
CA GLU A 76 6.67 -3.93 2.94
C GLU A 76 5.62 -5.01 2.66
N ASP A 77 5.98 -6.28 2.91
CA ASP A 77 5.05 -7.35 3.24
C ASP A 77 5.01 -7.45 4.76
N VAL A 78 3.87 -7.15 5.36
CA VAL A 78 3.71 -7.06 6.83
C VAL A 78 3.95 -8.40 7.53
N SER A 79 3.96 -9.52 6.81
CA SER A 79 4.28 -10.84 7.36
C SER A 79 5.69 -10.89 7.96
N SER A 80 6.61 -10.09 7.44
CA SER A 80 7.99 -10.01 7.95
C SER A 80 8.07 -9.54 9.41
N ASN A 81 7.16 -8.67 9.82
CA ASN A 81 7.13 -8.09 11.16
C ASN A 81 6.13 -8.75 12.11
N PHE A 82 5.15 -9.48 11.57
CA PHE A 82 4.04 -10.03 12.34
C PHE A 82 4.49 -10.91 13.52
N HIS A 83 5.46 -11.78 13.31
CA HIS A 83 5.95 -12.70 14.35
C HIS A 83 6.65 -11.95 15.50
N THR A 84 7.43 -10.92 15.17
CA THR A 84 8.10 -10.07 16.16
C THR A 84 7.09 -9.34 17.03
N PHE A 85 6.10 -8.69 16.41
CA PHE A 85 5.05 -8.00 17.16
C PHE A 85 4.15 -8.95 17.95
N SER A 86 3.93 -10.15 17.45
CA SER A 86 3.21 -11.19 18.20
C SER A 86 3.89 -11.58 19.51
N THR A 87 5.21 -11.50 19.53
CA THR A 87 6.00 -11.76 20.74
C THR A 87 6.03 -10.54 21.67
N LEU A 88 6.14 -9.33 21.10
CA LEU A 88 6.24 -8.09 21.89
C LEU A 88 4.89 -7.67 22.50
N LEU A 89 3.78 -7.97 21.83
CA LEU A 89 2.42 -7.58 22.24
C LEU A 89 1.55 -8.82 22.49
N PRO A 90 1.89 -9.67 23.48
CA PRO A 90 1.23 -10.98 23.64
C PRO A 90 -0.23 -10.90 24.08
N LYS A 91 -0.68 -9.76 24.60
CA LYS A 91 -2.01 -9.58 25.18
C LYS A 91 -3.00 -8.85 24.28
N GLN A 92 -2.57 -8.24 23.17
CA GLN A 92 -3.42 -7.48 22.25
C GLN A 92 -3.88 -8.34 21.09
N ASN A 93 -5.07 -8.08 20.54
CA ASN A 93 -5.44 -8.55 19.22
C ASN A 93 -4.59 -7.84 18.17
N LEU A 94 -4.07 -8.57 17.18
CA LEU A 94 -3.21 -8.00 16.14
C LEU A 94 -3.84 -8.19 14.77
N TYR A 95 -3.84 -7.13 13.97
CA TYR A 95 -4.29 -7.09 12.58
C TYR A 95 -3.24 -6.40 11.73
N PHE A 96 -2.48 -7.19 10.98
CA PHE A 96 -1.40 -6.72 10.10
C PHE A 96 -1.89 -6.75 8.66
N VAL A 97 -2.11 -5.58 8.10
CA VAL A 97 -2.82 -5.36 6.83
C VAL A 97 -1.85 -5.13 5.70
N ASN A 98 -1.85 -6.01 4.71
CA ASN A 98 -1.21 -5.74 3.44
C ASN A 98 -2.14 -4.89 2.58
N TYR A 99 -1.66 -3.72 2.12
CA TYR A 99 -2.40 -2.87 1.18
C TYR A 99 -2.69 -3.58 -0.14
N ARG A 100 -3.68 -3.10 -0.91
CA ARG A 100 -3.92 -3.57 -2.29
C ARG A 100 -2.64 -3.63 -3.09
N GLY A 101 -2.36 -4.78 -3.72
CA GLY A 101 -1.16 -5.05 -4.49
C GLY A 101 0.09 -5.41 -3.67
N TYR A 102 0.03 -5.34 -2.33
CA TYR A 102 1.14 -5.70 -1.44
C TYR A 102 0.89 -7.04 -0.76
N GLY A 103 1.95 -7.78 -0.47
CA GLY A 103 1.96 -8.94 0.39
C GLY A 103 0.94 -10.03 0.02
N GLY A 104 0.50 -10.08 -1.23
CA GLY A 104 -0.51 -11.05 -1.71
C GLY A 104 -1.95 -10.56 -1.67
N SER A 105 -2.21 -9.30 -1.29
CA SER A 105 -3.49 -8.63 -1.52
C SER A 105 -3.70 -8.38 -3.02
N THR A 106 -4.94 -8.49 -3.49
CA THR A 106 -5.26 -8.23 -4.91
C THR A 106 -5.37 -6.73 -5.20
N GLY A 107 -5.56 -6.39 -6.48
CA GLY A 107 -5.78 -5.02 -6.93
C GLY A 107 -4.51 -4.18 -7.06
N SER A 108 -4.69 -2.88 -7.06
CA SER A 108 -3.61 -1.90 -7.23
C SER A 108 -3.75 -0.74 -6.25
N PRO A 109 -2.65 -0.27 -5.64
CA PRO A 109 -2.71 0.79 -4.65
C PRO A 109 -3.09 2.13 -5.29
N SER A 110 -3.90 2.90 -4.58
CA SER A 110 -4.20 4.32 -4.84
C SER A 110 -4.61 4.97 -3.54
N GLU A 111 -4.50 6.28 -3.44
CA GLU A 111 -4.89 7.02 -2.23
C GLU A 111 -6.33 6.68 -1.79
N SER A 112 -7.29 6.79 -2.69
CA SER A 112 -8.69 6.49 -2.39
C SER A 112 -8.91 5.04 -1.97
N ALA A 113 -8.22 4.08 -2.59
CA ALA A 113 -8.31 2.67 -2.23
C ALA A 113 -7.73 2.41 -0.84
N LEU A 114 -6.56 3.00 -0.53
CA LEU A 114 -5.94 2.86 0.80
C LEU A 114 -6.84 3.42 1.91
N PHE A 115 -7.50 4.55 1.68
CA PHE A 115 -8.47 5.11 2.64
C PHE A 115 -9.70 4.20 2.80
N SER A 116 -10.32 3.76 1.71
CA SER A 116 -11.48 2.86 1.74
C SER A 116 -11.16 1.55 2.48
N ASP A 117 -10.02 0.93 2.14
CA ASP A 117 -9.57 -0.30 2.76
C ASP A 117 -9.28 -0.14 4.25
N SER A 118 -8.64 0.97 4.62
CA SER A 118 -8.31 1.23 6.03
C SER A 118 -9.56 1.39 6.89
N LEU A 119 -10.60 2.05 6.37
CA LEU A 119 -11.90 2.15 7.05
C LEU A 119 -12.59 0.79 7.14
N ALA A 120 -12.59 0.00 6.08
CA ALA A 120 -13.18 -1.34 6.09
C ALA A 120 -12.48 -2.28 7.10
N VAL A 121 -11.16 -2.15 7.24
CA VAL A 121 -10.41 -2.89 8.28
C VAL A 121 -10.75 -2.37 9.67
N TYR A 122 -10.86 -1.07 9.86
CA TYR A 122 -11.25 -0.49 11.15
C TYR A 122 -12.63 -0.96 11.60
N ASP A 123 -13.60 -1.03 10.68
CA ASP A 123 -14.96 -1.49 10.96
C ASP A 123 -15.02 -3.01 11.24
N LEU A 124 -13.99 -3.78 10.81
CA LEU A 124 -13.87 -5.21 11.08
C LEU A 124 -13.37 -5.50 12.51
N VAL A 125 -12.57 -4.61 13.08
CA VAL A 125 -11.86 -4.77 14.36
C VAL A 125 -12.70 -4.27 15.53
#